data_7d7f7804d2e4f9a22aa95654d69fd803
#
_entry.id   7d7f7804d2e4f9a22aa95654d69fd803
#
_cell.length_a   1.000
_cell.length_b   1.000
_cell.length_c   1.000
_cell.angle_alpha   90.00
_cell.angle_beta   90.00
_cell.angle_gamma   90.00
#
_symmetry.space_group_name_H-M   'P 1'
#
loop_
_entity.id
_entity.type
_entity.pdbx_description
1 polymer ?
#
loop_
_entity_poly.entity_id
_entity_poly.type
_entity_poly.pdbx_seq_one_letter_code
_entity_poly.pdbx_strand_id
1 'polypeptide(L)'
;MNEKGDGLMKLRVFFTEATQEFPILLGYLFGSRAKGGEGPGSDYDIAVLFARAVPADDHYLLQHRLVELLHAQVDLVDLSHAPIELVYNVIATMHPIYERDRATRVEYEANMMSMYYDQLPVLRARRRKMLEETSDDYERGVQRYREALRATRRMLAKTRTAEDRAEG
;
A
#
# COMPACT_ATOMS: atom_id res chain seq x y z
N MET A 1 2.62 -30.27 -6.30
CA MET A 1 3.55 -29.64 -5.35
C MET A 1 3.06 -28.23 -5.15
N ASN A 2 2.80 -27.82 -3.90
CA ASN A 2 2.07 -26.58 -3.63
C ASN A 2 3.10 -25.41 -3.63
N GLU A 3 3.18 -24.62 -4.69
CA GLU A 3 4.12 -23.48 -4.84
C GLU A 3 4.12 -22.53 -3.64
N LYS A 4 2.98 -22.39 -2.99
CA LYS A 4 2.78 -21.59 -1.78
C LYS A 4 3.60 -22.10 -0.59
N GLY A 5 3.61 -23.42 -0.38
CA GLY A 5 4.40 -24.04 0.69
C GLY A 5 5.91 -23.90 0.46
N ASP A 6 6.34 -23.97 -0.80
CA ASP A 6 7.74 -23.86 -1.19
C ASP A 6 8.27 -22.41 -0.99
N GLY A 7 7.53 -21.41 -1.42
CA GLY A 7 7.92 -20.00 -1.24
C GLY A 7 8.03 -19.59 0.23
N LEU A 8 7.08 -20.01 1.08
CA LEU A 8 7.11 -19.70 2.52
C LEU A 8 8.29 -20.41 3.23
N MET A 9 8.60 -21.63 2.83
CA MET A 9 9.74 -22.36 3.37
C MET A 9 11.06 -21.70 2.99
N LYS A 10 11.23 -21.30 1.73
CA LYS A 10 12.41 -20.56 1.24
C LYS A 10 12.60 -19.27 2.03
N LEU A 11 11.53 -18.50 2.25
CA LEU A 11 11.58 -17.29 3.04
C LEU A 11 12.03 -17.54 4.47
N ARG A 12 11.53 -18.56 5.14
CA ARG A 12 11.94 -18.88 6.51
C ARG A 12 13.42 -19.24 6.64
N VAL A 13 13.93 -20.04 5.72
CA VAL A 13 15.37 -20.39 5.69
C VAL A 13 16.18 -19.12 5.44
N PHE A 14 15.85 -18.37 4.42
CA PHE A 14 16.54 -17.12 4.07
C PHE A 14 16.60 -16.14 5.23
N PHE A 15 15.48 -15.88 5.90
CA PHE A 15 15.44 -14.92 7.02
C PHE A 15 16.28 -15.39 8.20
N THR A 16 16.34 -16.70 8.47
CA THR A 16 17.21 -17.25 9.50
C THR A 16 18.68 -16.97 9.23
N GLU A 17 19.10 -17.09 7.97
CA GLU A 17 20.48 -16.80 7.55
C GLU A 17 20.77 -15.29 7.50
N ALA A 18 19.82 -14.51 6.99
CA ALA A 18 19.95 -13.06 6.84
C ALA A 18 20.14 -12.32 8.18
N THR A 19 19.70 -12.88 9.31
CA THR A 19 19.93 -12.29 10.63
C THR A 19 21.39 -12.22 11.06
N GLN A 20 22.27 -12.93 10.39
CA GLN A 20 23.71 -12.83 10.64
C GLN A 20 24.30 -11.53 10.11
N GLU A 21 23.68 -10.94 9.07
CA GLU A 21 24.13 -9.71 8.43
C GLU A 21 23.23 -8.52 8.79
N PHE A 22 21.92 -8.74 8.88
CA PHE A 22 20.92 -7.71 9.13
C PHE A 22 20.31 -7.84 10.52
N PRO A 23 20.11 -6.74 11.26
CA PRO A 23 19.57 -6.78 12.62
C PRO A 23 18.05 -6.98 12.63
N ILE A 24 17.56 -8.07 12.05
CA ILE A 24 16.14 -8.38 11.89
C ILE A 24 15.57 -8.93 13.21
N LEU A 25 14.44 -8.36 13.65
CA LEU A 25 13.66 -8.84 14.78
C LEU A 25 12.48 -9.70 14.33
N LEU A 26 11.74 -9.22 13.33
CA LEU A 26 10.52 -9.85 12.84
C LEU A 26 10.48 -9.78 11.32
N GLY A 27 9.89 -10.78 10.69
CA GLY A 27 9.61 -10.83 9.27
C GLY A 27 8.22 -11.41 9.01
N TYR A 28 7.45 -10.75 8.14
CA TYR A 28 6.09 -11.13 7.80
C TYR A 28 5.87 -11.15 6.29
N LEU A 29 5.16 -12.17 5.82
CA LEU A 29 4.53 -12.15 4.50
C LEU A 29 3.10 -11.64 4.67
N PHE A 30 2.69 -10.64 3.87
CA PHE A 30 1.34 -10.07 3.93
C PHE A 30 0.74 -9.90 2.52
N GLY A 31 -0.31 -9.12 2.36
CA GLY A 31 -0.91 -8.85 1.07
C GLY A 31 -1.69 -10.01 0.46
N SER A 32 -1.73 -10.07 -0.88
CA SER A 32 -2.53 -11.04 -1.63
C SER A 32 -2.07 -12.48 -1.42
N ARG A 33 -0.75 -12.70 -1.38
CA ARG A 33 -0.15 -14.03 -1.18
C ARG A 33 -0.41 -14.60 0.22
N ALA A 34 -0.50 -13.75 1.24
CA ALA A 34 -0.90 -14.19 2.57
C ALA A 34 -2.36 -14.65 2.61
N LYS A 35 -3.25 -14.01 1.87
CA LYS A 35 -4.70 -14.30 1.83
C LYS A 35 -5.10 -15.48 0.93
N GLY A 36 -4.17 -16.05 0.17
CA GLY A 36 -4.48 -17.13 -0.78
C GLY A 36 -5.15 -16.66 -2.08
N GLY A 37 -5.10 -15.37 -2.37
CA GLY A 37 -5.62 -14.75 -3.60
C GLY A 37 -4.56 -14.62 -4.70
N GLU A 38 -3.65 -15.57 -4.81
CA GLU A 38 -2.51 -15.52 -5.73
C GLU A 38 -2.95 -15.71 -7.18
N GLY A 39 -2.69 -14.69 -8.03
CA GLY A 39 -2.64 -14.87 -9.48
C GLY A 39 -1.22 -15.21 -9.94
N PRO A 40 -1.04 -15.81 -11.13
CA PRO A 40 0.28 -15.94 -11.72
C PRO A 40 0.91 -14.56 -11.87
N GLY A 41 2.06 -14.32 -11.21
CA GLY A 41 2.78 -13.05 -11.26
C GLY A 41 2.45 -12.04 -10.15
N SER A 42 1.71 -12.41 -9.10
CA SER A 42 1.54 -11.55 -7.92
C SER A 42 2.87 -11.29 -7.22
N ASP A 43 3.09 -10.05 -6.78
CA ASP A 43 4.28 -9.65 -6.03
C ASP A 43 4.29 -10.25 -4.62
N TYR A 44 5.46 -10.32 -4.01
CA TYR A 44 5.60 -10.68 -2.59
C TYR A 44 5.65 -9.41 -1.75
N ASP A 45 4.64 -9.22 -0.90
CA ASP A 45 4.61 -8.15 0.09
C ASP A 45 5.27 -8.66 1.37
N ILE A 46 6.48 -8.19 1.69
CA ILE A 46 7.25 -8.60 2.86
C ILE A 46 7.46 -7.40 3.78
N ALA A 47 7.17 -7.57 5.06
CA ALA A 47 7.41 -6.56 6.07
C ALA A 47 8.45 -7.03 7.08
N VAL A 48 9.37 -6.14 7.44
CA VAL A 48 10.50 -6.43 8.34
C VAL A 48 10.55 -5.39 9.45
N LEU A 49 10.74 -5.85 10.68
CA LEU A 49 11.11 -5.00 11.82
C LEU A 49 12.59 -5.19 12.10
N PHE A 50 13.36 -4.10 12.05
CA PHE A 50 14.76 -4.09 12.44
C PHE A 50 14.94 -3.67 13.90
N ALA A 51 15.98 -4.20 14.57
CA ALA A 51 16.34 -3.83 15.95
C ALA A 51 16.88 -2.39 16.05
N ARG A 52 17.35 -1.84 14.95
CA ARG A 52 17.89 -0.49 14.80
C ARG A 52 17.72 -0.04 13.36
N ALA A 53 17.79 1.26 13.12
CA ALA A 53 17.80 1.79 11.75
C ALA A 53 18.93 1.16 10.93
N VAL A 54 18.60 0.76 9.71
CA VAL A 54 19.53 0.21 8.72
C VAL A 54 19.77 1.24 7.60
N PRO A 55 20.98 1.28 7.03
CA PRO A 55 21.25 2.11 5.85
C PRO A 55 20.33 1.73 4.69
N ALA A 56 20.03 2.69 3.80
CA ALA A 56 19.23 2.44 2.61
C ALA A 56 19.84 1.34 1.72
N ASP A 57 21.16 1.31 1.59
CA ASP A 57 21.86 0.29 0.81
C ASP A 57 21.64 -1.13 1.37
N ASP A 58 21.61 -1.30 2.68
CA ASP A 58 21.33 -2.59 3.31
C ASP A 58 19.87 -3.02 3.07
N HIS A 59 18.94 -2.07 3.11
CA HIS A 59 17.54 -2.32 2.77
C HIS A 59 17.39 -2.79 1.32
N TYR A 60 18.04 -2.09 0.38
CA TYR A 60 18.05 -2.48 -1.04
C TYR A 60 18.73 -3.84 -1.26
N LEU A 61 19.83 -4.11 -0.56
CA LEU A 61 20.53 -5.39 -0.66
C LEU A 61 19.62 -6.53 -0.19
N LEU A 62 18.94 -6.37 0.93
CA LEU A 62 17.99 -7.37 1.44
C LEU A 62 16.84 -7.60 0.43
N GLN A 63 16.25 -6.54 -0.09
CA GLN A 63 15.19 -6.62 -1.11
C GLN A 63 15.69 -7.35 -2.39
N HIS A 64 16.86 -6.99 -2.88
CA HIS A 64 17.45 -7.61 -4.07
C HIS A 64 17.65 -9.13 -3.87
N ARG A 65 18.20 -9.55 -2.73
CA ARG A 65 18.38 -10.97 -2.41
C ARG A 65 17.04 -11.73 -2.34
N LEU A 66 16.00 -11.08 -1.85
CA LEU A 66 14.66 -11.67 -1.83
C LEU A 66 14.08 -11.83 -3.24
N VAL A 67 14.28 -10.87 -4.13
CA VAL A 67 13.90 -10.96 -5.55
C VAL A 67 14.63 -12.11 -6.23
N GLU A 68 15.93 -12.27 -5.99
CA GLU A 68 16.72 -13.38 -6.54
C GLU A 68 16.24 -14.74 -5.99
N LEU A 69 15.95 -14.83 -4.69
CA LEU A 69 15.48 -16.06 -4.06
C LEU A 69 14.13 -16.53 -4.61
N LEU A 70 13.21 -15.57 -4.78
CA LEU A 70 11.81 -15.86 -5.12
C LEU A 70 11.54 -15.85 -6.62
N HIS A 71 12.49 -15.35 -7.43
CA HIS A 71 12.32 -15.11 -8.87
C HIS A 71 11.05 -14.33 -9.21
N ALA A 72 10.69 -13.36 -8.33
CA ALA A 72 9.48 -12.55 -8.42
C ALA A 72 9.74 -11.14 -7.89
N GLN A 73 8.86 -10.21 -8.19
CA GLN A 73 8.89 -8.87 -7.58
C GLN A 73 8.63 -8.97 -6.08
N VAL A 74 9.35 -8.15 -5.31
CA VAL A 74 9.24 -8.10 -3.85
C VAL A 74 9.10 -6.65 -3.42
N ASP A 75 8.03 -6.36 -2.72
CA ASP A 75 7.84 -5.12 -1.97
C ASP A 75 8.30 -5.35 -0.52
N LEU A 76 9.40 -4.69 -0.15
CA LEU A 76 9.96 -4.78 1.21
C LEU A 76 9.63 -3.53 2.02
N VAL A 77 8.86 -3.71 3.09
CA VAL A 77 8.42 -2.64 3.98
C VAL A 77 9.19 -2.69 5.30
N ASP A 78 9.83 -1.58 5.68
CA ASP A 78 10.37 -1.39 7.04
C ASP A 78 9.25 -0.93 7.98
N LEU A 79 8.88 -1.79 8.91
CA LEU A 79 7.81 -1.53 9.88
C LEU A 79 8.13 -0.40 10.88
N SER A 80 9.41 -0.05 11.04
CA SER A 80 9.83 1.07 11.91
C SER A 80 9.43 2.43 11.33
N HIS A 81 9.28 2.53 10.01
CA HIS A 81 8.97 3.74 9.28
C HIS A 81 7.60 3.73 8.59
N ALA A 82 6.90 2.60 8.64
CA ALA A 82 5.61 2.43 7.99
C ALA A 82 4.49 3.19 8.72
N PRO A 83 3.51 3.75 7.98
CA PRO A 83 2.31 4.33 8.59
C PRO A 83 1.56 3.30 9.43
N ILE A 84 1.00 3.73 10.56
CA ILE A 84 0.32 2.83 11.52
C ILE A 84 -0.83 2.03 10.88
N GLU A 85 -1.52 2.59 9.90
CA GLU A 85 -2.57 1.89 9.15
C GLU A 85 -2.00 0.71 8.34
N LEU A 86 -0.80 0.86 7.76
CA LEU A 86 -0.11 -0.22 7.05
C LEU A 86 0.38 -1.28 8.03
N VAL A 87 1.00 -0.87 9.14
CA VAL A 87 1.43 -1.79 10.20
C VAL A 87 0.27 -2.63 10.73
N TYR A 88 -0.88 -1.99 11.01
CA TYR A 88 -2.09 -2.69 11.42
C TYR A 88 -2.56 -3.71 10.36
N ASN A 89 -2.57 -3.30 9.07
CA ASN A 89 -2.98 -4.19 7.99
C ASN A 89 -2.03 -5.40 7.86
N VAL A 90 -0.72 -5.18 8.00
CA VAL A 90 0.28 -6.26 8.04
C VAL A 90 -0.07 -7.24 9.16
N ILE A 91 -0.19 -6.76 10.41
CA ILE A 91 -0.47 -7.61 11.59
C ILE A 91 -1.79 -8.37 11.45
N ALA A 92 -2.82 -7.73 10.89
CA ALA A 92 -4.16 -8.34 10.73
C ALA A 92 -4.22 -9.44 9.64
N THR A 93 -3.28 -9.47 8.70
CA THR A 93 -3.35 -10.33 7.50
C THR A 93 -2.11 -11.19 7.26
N MET A 94 -1.10 -11.08 8.12
CA MET A 94 0.22 -11.67 7.93
C MET A 94 0.29 -13.18 8.07
N HIS A 95 1.35 -13.75 7.47
CA HIS A 95 1.97 -15.00 7.88
C HIS A 95 3.36 -14.70 8.43
N PRO A 96 3.67 -15.07 9.70
CA PRO A 96 5.00 -14.87 10.24
C PRO A 96 5.99 -15.79 9.52
N ILE A 97 7.05 -15.20 8.98
CA ILE A 97 8.15 -15.90 8.32
C ILE A 97 9.39 -15.98 9.21
N TYR A 98 9.60 -14.98 10.06
CA TYR A 98 10.69 -14.97 11.04
C TYR A 98 10.27 -14.21 12.30
N GLU A 99 10.71 -14.73 13.45
CA GLU A 99 10.68 -14.02 14.74
C GLU A 99 11.98 -14.35 15.51
N ARG A 100 12.64 -13.33 16.01
CA ARG A 100 13.81 -13.52 16.88
C ARG A 100 13.43 -14.30 18.13
N ASP A 101 12.33 -13.93 18.73
CA ASP A 101 11.67 -14.60 19.85
C ASP A 101 10.19 -14.21 19.90
N ARG A 102 9.39 -15.08 20.50
CA ARG A 102 7.94 -14.89 20.60
C ARG A 102 7.54 -13.68 21.46
N ALA A 103 8.32 -13.36 22.49
CA ALA A 103 8.02 -12.23 23.37
C ALA A 103 8.12 -10.91 22.59
N THR A 104 9.21 -10.73 21.84
CA THR A 104 9.40 -9.56 20.94
C THR A 104 8.24 -9.42 19.97
N ARG A 105 7.78 -10.49 19.34
CA ARG A 105 6.66 -10.42 18.39
C ARG A 105 5.37 -10.01 19.09
N VAL A 106 4.99 -10.69 20.17
CA VAL A 106 3.73 -10.41 20.88
C VAL A 106 3.70 -8.99 21.43
N GLU A 107 4.81 -8.52 21.99
CA GLU A 107 4.93 -7.15 22.50
C GLU A 107 4.78 -6.11 21.37
N TYR A 108 5.48 -6.31 20.25
CA TYR A 108 5.39 -5.42 19.09
C TYR A 108 3.97 -5.36 18.54
N GLU A 109 3.36 -6.50 18.26
CA GLU A 109 2.00 -6.59 17.70
C GLU A 109 0.98 -5.94 18.64
N ALA A 110 1.04 -6.22 19.95
CA ALA A 110 0.14 -5.63 20.92
C ALA A 110 0.27 -4.11 21.01
N ASN A 111 1.50 -3.60 21.02
CA ASN A 111 1.77 -2.16 21.07
C ASN A 111 1.25 -1.45 19.80
N MET A 112 1.52 -2.02 18.62
CA MET A 112 1.06 -1.43 17.36
C MET A 112 -0.47 -1.45 17.24
N MET A 113 -1.12 -2.52 17.67
CA MET A 113 -2.57 -2.61 17.71
C MET A 113 -3.17 -1.55 18.65
N SER A 114 -2.60 -1.38 19.87
CA SER A 114 -3.03 -0.32 20.79
C SER A 114 -2.89 1.06 20.17
N MET A 115 -1.72 1.37 19.60
CA MET A 115 -1.47 2.65 18.93
C MET A 115 -2.44 2.91 17.77
N TYR A 116 -2.76 1.90 16.98
CA TYR A 116 -3.73 2.03 15.90
C TYR A 116 -5.12 2.39 16.43
N TYR A 117 -5.61 1.68 17.46
CA TYR A 117 -6.92 1.95 18.03
C TYR A 117 -6.99 3.35 18.69
N ASP A 118 -5.92 3.80 19.33
CA ASP A 118 -5.83 5.14 19.91
C ASP A 118 -5.89 6.24 18.82
N GLN A 119 -5.29 6.00 17.66
CA GLN A 119 -5.29 6.94 16.54
C GLN A 119 -6.52 6.82 15.64
N LEU A 120 -7.29 5.77 15.76
CA LEU A 120 -8.41 5.47 14.87
C LEU A 120 -9.44 6.59 14.71
N PRO A 121 -9.84 7.35 15.78
CA PRO A 121 -10.76 8.48 15.63
C PRO A 121 -10.20 9.57 14.71
N VAL A 122 -8.91 9.89 14.86
CA VAL A 122 -8.23 10.91 14.04
C VAL A 122 -8.08 10.44 12.58
N LEU A 123 -7.70 9.18 12.37
CA LEU A 123 -7.59 8.59 11.04
C LEU A 123 -8.93 8.60 10.30
N ARG A 124 -10.01 8.25 11.00
CA ARG A 124 -11.37 8.29 10.44
C ARG A 124 -11.81 9.72 10.09
N ALA A 125 -11.52 10.70 10.94
CA ALA A 125 -11.84 12.10 10.69
C ALA A 125 -11.07 12.63 9.46
N ARG A 126 -9.77 12.33 9.36
CA ARG A 126 -8.93 12.70 8.20
C ARG A 126 -9.45 12.10 6.90
N ARG A 127 -9.78 10.80 6.90
CA ARG A 127 -10.31 10.11 5.71
C ARG A 127 -11.63 10.70 5.26
N ARG A 128 -12.55 10.99 6.20
CA ARG A 128 -13.84 11.63 5.90
C ARG A 128 -13.63 12.99 5.25
N LYS A 129 -12.76 13.84 5.83
CA LYS A 129 -12.45 15.17 5.28
C LYS A 129 -11.88 15.08 3.85
N MET A 130 -10.97 14.15 3.61
CA MET A 130 -10.39 13.93 2.27
C MET A 130 -11.46 13.53 1.24
N LEU A 131 -12.40 12.66 1.61
CA LEU A 131 -13.50 12.24 0.74
C LEU A 131 -14.46 13.39 0.46
N GLU A 132 -14.78 14.21 1.45
CA GLU A 132 -15.62 15.41 1.29
C GLU A 132 -14.95 16.41 0.33
N GLU A 133 -13.68 16.74 0.52
CA GLU A 133 -12.92 17.65 -0.36
C GLU A 133 -12.87 17.13 -1.81
N THR A 134 -12.64 15.84 -2.01
CA THR A 134 -12.62 15.23 -3.34
C THR A 134 -14.00 15.26 -4.01
N SER A 135 -15.08 15.05 -3.26
CA SER A 135 -16.46 15.15 -3.75
C SER A 135 -16.79 16.56 -4.19
N ASP A 136 -16.45 17.56 -3.37
CA ASP A 136 -16.69 18.99 -3.67
C ASP A 136 -15.91 19.45 -4.91
N ASP A 137 -14.68 18.97 -5.10
CA ASP A 137 -13.86 19.27 -6.27
C ASP A 137 -14.46 18.66 -7.54
N TYR A 138 -14.95 17.42 -7.46
CA TYR A 138 -15.65 16.78 -8.56
C TYR A 138 -16.93 17.52 -8.95
N GLU A 139 -17.78 17.88 -7.98
CA GLU A 139 -19.02 18.61 -8.22
C GLU A 139 -18.73 19.98 -8.85
N ARG A 140 -17.74 20.72 -8.35
CA ARG A 140 -17.27 21.98 -8.96
C ARG A 140 -16.76 21.80 -10.38
N GLY A 141 -16.08 20.71 -10.67
CA GLY A 141 -15.64 20.34 -12.01
C GLY A 141 -16.80 20.08 -12.97
N VAL A 142 -17.78 19.30 -12.54
CA VAL A 142 -19.02 19.03 -13.32
C VAL A 142 -19.81 20.30 -13.58
N GLN A 143 -19.93 21.18 -12.59
CA GLN A 143 -20.62 22.46 -12.74
C GLN A 143 -19.95 23.32 -13.81
N ARG A 144 -18.64 23.52 -13.73
CA ARG A 144 -17.85 24.28 -14.74
C ARG A 144 -18.00 23.71 -16.15
N TYR A 145 -17.98 22.40 -16.29
CA TYR A 145 -18.17 21.73 -17.57
C TYR A 145 -19.58 21.98 -18.15
N ARG A 146 -20.63 21.90 -17.34
CA ARG A 146 -22.01 22.19 -17.75
C ARG A 146 -22.18 23.64 -18.18
N GLU A 147 -21.56 24.58 -17.50
CA GLU A 147 -21.58 26.00 -17.84
C GLU A 147 -20.88 26.27 -19.16
N ALA A 148 -19.72 25.68 -19.42
CA ALA A 148 -18.99 25.76 -20.66
C ALA A 148 -19.82 25.22 -21.84
N LEU A 149 -20.45 24.05 -21.66
CA LEU A 149 -21.36 23.49 -22.69
C LEU A 149 -22.54 24.41 -23.01
N ARG A 150 -23.14 25.04 -22.00
CA ARG A 150 -24.24 26.00 -22.20
C ARG A 150 -23.76 27.25 -22.99
N ALA A 151 -22.57 27.75 -22.66
CA ALA A 151 -21.97 28.89 -23.34
C ALA A 151 -21.72 28.57 -24.83
N THR A 152 -21.11 27.42 -25.12
CA THR A 152 -20.84 26.96 -26.49
C THR A 152 -22.12 26.82 -27.29
N ARG A 153 -23.17 26.21 -26.72
CA ARG A 153 -24.47 26.07 -27.38
C ARG A 153 -25.11 27.44 -27.71
N ARG A 154 -24.99 28.43 -26.81
CA ARG A 154 -25.49 29.80 -27.06
C ARG A 154 -24.70 30.49 -28.19
N MET A 155 -23.39 30.30 -28.26
CA MET A 155 -22.58 30.83 -29.34
C MET A 155 -22.99 30.23 -30.71
N LEU A 156 -23.09 28.91 -30.80
CA LEU A 156 -23.52 28.21 -32.02
C LEU A 156 -24.92 28.63 -32.48
N ALA A 157 -25.86 28.81 -31.56
CA ALA A 157 -27.20 29.30 -31.87
C ALA A 157 -27.19 30.72 -32.46
N LYS A 158 -26.32 31.61 -31.91
CA LYS A 158 -26.18 32.98 -32.46
C LYS A 158 -25.55 33.01 -33.83
N THR A 159 -24.55 32.15 -34.07
CA THR A 159 -23.89 32.06 -35.42
C THR A 159 -24.88 31.60 -36.46
N ARG A 160 -25.66 30.56 -36.17
CA ARG A 160 -26.68 30.04 -37.08
C ARG A 160 -27.78 31.04 -37.41
N THR A 161 -28.25 31.83 -36.43
CA THR A 161 -29.22 32.89 -36.65
C THR A 161 -28.65 34.10 -37.43
N ALA A 162 -27.32 34.30 -37.39
CA ALA A 162 -26.65 35.34 -38.18
C ALA A 162 -26.49 34.91 -39.66
N GLU A 163 -26.18 33.63 -39.88
CA GLU A 163 -26.09 33.04 -41.24
C GLU A 163 -27.46 33.04 -41.95
N ASP A 164 -28.53 32.59 -41.26
CA ASP A 164 -29.90 32.60 -41.79
C ASP A 164 -30.41 34.03 -42.16
N ARG A 165 -29.86 35.11 -41.55
CA ARG A 165 -30.17 36.48 -41.84
C ARG A 165 -29.35 37.09 -43.00
N ALA A 166 -28.22 36.47 -43.34
CA ALA A 166 -27.35 36.95 -44.41
C ALA A 166 -27.74 36.35 -45.79
N GLU A 167 -28.50 35.25 -45.79
CA GLU A 167 -28.93 34.55 -47.01
C GLU A 167 -30.38 34.89 -47.43
N GLY A 168 -31.12 35.73 -46.73
CA GLY A 168 -32.48 36.17 -47.05
C GLY A 168 -32.54 37.66 -47.32
#